data_5ddde01bea75d746c989841e01098f5d
#
_entry.id   5ddde01bea75d746c989841e01098f5d
#
_cell.length_a   1.000
_cell.length_b   1.000
_cell.length_c   1.000
_cell.angle_alpha   90.00
_cell.angle_beta   90.00
_cell.angle_gamma   90.00
#
_symmetry.space_group_name_H-M   'P 1'
#
loop_
_entity.id
_entity.type
_entity.pdbx_description
1 polymer ?
#
loop_
_entity_poly.entity_id
_entity_poly.type
_entity_poly.pdbx_seq_one_letter_code
_entity_poly.pdbx_strand_id
1 'polypeptide(L)'
;SSPRMLPAIAGNGGTETILLVEDDPSVRSIVSKMLAAHGYEIAGAADGEEAILRFETRESPIQLVVSDMVMLGLDGRQTIDRIREIEPATKVLYMSGYIDDAVIRSAGLGPGTGFIQKPFSGDELALRVRELLDGAPA
;
A
#
# COMPACT_ATOMS: atom_id res chain seq x y z
N SER A 1 8.62 20.42 -17.84
CA SER A 1 8.02 20.11 -17.94
C SER A 1 7.28 19.65 -17.73
N SER A 2 7.32 19.92 -17.58
CA SER A 2 6.51 19.52 -17.63
C SER A 2 5.50 19.53 -17.40
N PRO A 3 5.25 19.59 -17.66
CA PRO A 3 4.04 19.64 -17.49
C PRO A 3 3.47 19.04 -16.65
N ARG A 4 3.65 18.84 -16.35
CA ARG A 4 3.11 18.26 -15.83
C ARG A 4 2.70 18.36 -14.82
N MET A 5 2.75 18.87 -14.48
CA MET A 5 2.25 18.86 -13.58
C MET A 5 1.20 18.88 -13.24
N LEU A 6 1.01 18.09 -12.85
CA LEU A 6 -0.34 18.25 -12.96
C LEU A 6 -0.91 18.79 -11.76
N PRO A 7 -1.32 19.96 -11.77
CA PRO A 7 -1.65 20.68 -10.56
C PRO A 7 -2.83 20.11 -9.80
N ALA A 8 -3.69 19.42 -10.49
CA ALA A 8 -4.91 18.93 -9.84
C ALA A 8 -4.63 17.89 -8.79
N ILE A 9 -3.49 17.23 -8.87
CA ILE A 9 -3.15 16.21 -7.90
C ILE A 9 -1.96 16.60 -7.06
N ALA A 10 -1.63 17.88 -7.08
CA ALA A 10 -0.52 18.38 -6.30
C ALA A 10 -0.76 18.09 -4.83
N GLY A 11 0.24 17.58 -4.16
CA GLY A 11 0.17 17.23 -2.76
C GLY A 11 -0.26 15.81 -2.51
N ASN A 12 -0.91 15.16 -3.48
CA ASN A 12 -1.41 13.80 -3.30
C ASN A 12 -0.75 12.81 -4.24
N GLY A 13 0.35 13.17 -4.85
CA GLY A 13 1.06 12.29 -5.73
C GLY A 13 2.51 12.15 -5.33
N GLY A 14 3.27 11.34 -6.05
CA GLY A 14 4.67 11.17 -5.78
C GLY A 14 5.33 10.31 -6.82
N THR A 15 6.57 9.91 -6.56
CA THR A 15 7.36 9.07 -7.45
C THR A 15 7.86 7.83 -6.74
N GLU A 16 7.44 7.61 -5.51
CA GLU A 16 7.90 6.47 -4.73
C GLU A 16 7.42 5.16 -5.33
N THR A 17 8.08 4.08 -4.94
CA THR A 17 7.72 2.73 -5.39
C THR A 17 6.85 2.08 -4.32
N ILE A 18 5.73 1.54 -4.76
CA ILE A 18 4.75 0.89 -3.90
C ILE A 18 4.64 -0.58 -4.30
N LEU A 19 4.71 -1.46 -3.32
CA LEU A 19 4.43 -2.87 -3.52
C LEU A 19 2.94 -3.08 -3.23
N LEU A 20 2.20 -3.51 -4.23
CA LEU A 20 0.75 -3.72 -4.10
C LEU A 20 0.46 -5.22 -4.04
N VAL A 21 -0.12 -5.66 -2.93
CA VAL A 21 -0.42 -7.07 -2.70
C VAL A 21 -1.92 -7.26 -2.70
N GLU A 22 -2.43 -7.96 -3.69
CA GLU A 22 -3.87 -8.18 -3.86
C GLU A 22 -4.06 -9.44 -4.70
N ASP A 23 -4.83 -10.40 -4.16
CA ASP A 23 -5.01 -11.67 -4.84
C ASP A 23 -6.05 -11.63 -5.96
N ASP A 24 -6.95 -10.66 -5.96
CA ASP A 24 -7.91 -10.49 -7.04
C ASP A 24 -7.27 -9.67 -8.17
N PRO A 25 -7.06 -10.26 -9.36
CA PRO A 25 -6.38 -9.53 -10.43
C PRO A 25 -7.14 -8.31 -10.92
N SER A 26 -8.47 -8.32 -10.86
CA SER A 26 -9.25 -7.16 -11.25
C SER A 26 -9.05 -6.00 -10.29
N VAL A 27 -9.10 -6.29 -9.00
CA VAL A 27 -8.89 -5.27 -7.96
C VAL A 27 -7.45 -4.77 -8.02
N ARG A 28 -6.50 -5.70 -8.19
CA ARG A 28 -5.09 -5.32 -8.30
C ARG A 28 -4.86 -4.36 -9.46
N SER A 29 -5.48 -4.64 -10.60
CA SER A 29 -5.35 -3.78 -11.77
C SER A 29 -5.93 -2.40 -11.51
N ILE A 30 -7.10 -2.33 -10.91
CA ILE A 30 -7.76 -1.06 -10.62
C ILE A 30 -6.94 -0.22 -9.65
N VAL A 31 -6.50 -0.82 -8.56
CA VAL A 31 -5.72 -0.09 -7.55
C VAL A 31 -4.38 0.34 -8.13
N SER A 32 -3.75 -0.52 -8.91
CA SER A 32 -2.49 -0.19 -9.57
C SER A 32 -2.65 1.04 -10.47
N LYS A 33 -3.74 1.10 -11.23
CA LYS A 33 -3.99 2.25 -12.11
C LYS A 33 -4.26 3.51 -11.33
N MET A 34 -4.99 3.41 -10.22
CA MET A 34 -5.24 4.56 -9.36
C MET A 34 -3.92 5.16 -8.86
N LEU A 35 -3.03 4.31 -8.39
CA LEU A 35 -1.76 4.77 -7.85
C LEU A 35 -0.83 5.28 -8.96
N ALA A 36 -0.79 4.58 -10.09
CA ALA A 36 0.04 5.00 -11.21
C ALA A 36 -0.40 6.36 -11.76
N ALA A 37 -1.70 6.65 -11.71
CA ALA A 37 -2.21 7.93 -12.16
C ALA A 37 -1.71 9.08 -11.30
N HIS A 38 -1.27 8.79 -10.07
CA HIS A 38 -0.70 9.79 -9.18
C HIS A 38 0.83 9.78 -9.20
N GLY A 39 1.44 9.07 -10.14
CA GLY A 39 2.89 9.12 -10.35
C GLY A 39 3.69 8.00 -9.74
N TYR A 40 3.09 7.17 -8.91
CA TYR A 40 3.81 6.11 -8.20
C TYR A 40 4.19 4.98 -9.13
N GLU A 41 5.31 4.34 -8.81
CA GLU A 41 5.73 3.11 -9.46
C GLU A 41 5.19 1.93 -8.69
N ILE A 42 4.55 0.99 -9.40
CA ILE A 42 3.83 -0.10 -8.74
C ILE A 42 4.47 -1.44 -9.08
N ALA A 43 4.84 -2.18 -8.05
CA ALA A 43 5.21 -3.58 -8.18
C ALA A 43 4.06 -4.40 -7.64
N GLY A 44 3.48 -5.26 -8.47
CA GLY A 44 2.30 -6.02 -8.07
C GLY A 44 2.67 -7.42 -7.60
N ALA A 45 1.91 -7.92 -6.62
CA ALA A 45 2.05 -9.29 -6.16
C ALA A 45 0.65 -9.87 -5.95
N ALA A 46 0.49 -11.12 -6.33
CA ALA A 46 -0.82 -11.79 -6.28
C ALA A 46 -1.08 -12.45 -4.93
N ASP A 47 -0.05 -12.61 -4.11
CA ASP A 47 -0.20 -13.21 -2.79
C ASP A 47 0.96 -12.78 -1.90
N GLY A 48 0.90 -13.20 -0.63
CA GLY A 48 1.89 -12.79 0.35
C GLY A 48 3.27 -13.34 0.06
N GLU A 49 3.35 -14.57 -0.45
CA GLU A 49 4.65 -15.18 -0.74
C GLU A 49 5.34 -14.46 -1.87
N GLU A 50 4.60 -14.13 -2.92
CA GLU A 50 5.16 -13.35 -4.02
C GLU A 50 5.59 -11.97 -3.56
N ALA A 51 4.82 -11.36 -2.67
CA ALA A 51 5.15 -10.05 -2.14
C ALA A 51 6.47 -10.09 -1.37
N ILE A 52 6.65 -11.10 -0.53
CA ILE A 52 7.88 -11.25 0.24
C ILE A 52 9.07 -11.44 -0.71
N LEU A 53 8.92 -12.28 -1.72
CA LEU A 53 9.97 -12.52 -2.69
C LEU A 53 10.34 -11.24 -3.43
N ARG A 54 9.35 -10.47 -3.87
CA ARG A 54 9.60 -9.21 -4.56
C ARG A 54 10.31 -8.22 -3.65
N PHE A 55 9.94 -8.22 -2.38
CA PHE A 55 10.59 -7.33 -1.42
C PHE A 55 12.04 -7.75 -1.18
N GLU A 56 12.28 -9.05 -1.04
CA GLU A 56 13.63 -9.58 -0.83
C GLU A 56 14.56 -9.32 -2.01
N THR A 57 14.01 -9.37 -3.22
CA THR A 57 14.82 -9.25 -4.43
C THR A 57 14.75 -7.87 -5.07
N ARG A 58 14.22 -6.89 -4.34
CA ARG A 58 14.06 -5.54 -4.89
C ARG A 58 15.41 -4.94 -5.24
N GLU A 59 15.43 -4.25 -6.37
CA GLU A 59 16.63 -3.53 -6.80
C GLU A 59 16.57 -2.07 -6.42
N SER A 60 15.37 -1.55 -6.16
CA SER A 60 15.20 -0.19 -5.69
C SER A 60 14.38 -0.22 -4.41
N PRO A 61 14.49 0.81 -3.58
CA PRO A 61 13.71 0.83 -2.34
C PRO A 61 12.22 0.79 -2.61
N ILE A 62 11.51 0.03 -1.79
CA ILE A 62 10.04 0.02 -1.77
C ILE A 62 9.64 0.82 -0.54
N GLN A 63 9.02 1.97 -0.76
CA GLN A 63 8.74 2.90 0.32
C GLN A 63 7.44 2.63 1.04
N LEU A 64 6.52 1.89 0.40
CA LEU A 64 5.22 1.60 0.99
C LEU A 64 4.71 0.27 0.46
N VAL A 65 4.06 -0.49 1.32
CA VAL A 65 3.33 -1.68 0.90
C VAL A 65 1.84 -1.40 1.07
N VAL A 66 1.07 -1.57 0.01
CA VAL A 66 -0.38 -1.52 0.06
C VAL A 66 -0.87 -2.96 -0.07
N SER A 67 -1.51 -3.48 0.95
CA SER A 67 -1.85 -4.90 0.98
C SER A 67 -3.28 -5.14 1.40
N ASP A 68 -3.93 -6.04 0.69
CA ASP A 68 -5.21 -6.57 1.17
C ASP A 68 -4.97 -7.26 2.50
N MET A 69 -5.93 -7.15 3.40
CA MET A 69 -5.81 -7.75 4.71
C MET A 69 -6.16 -9.23 4.70
N VAL A 70 -7.09 -9.62 3.84
CA VAL A 70 -7.57 -10.99 3.76
C VAL A 70 -7.21 -11.56 2.40
N MET A 71 -6.36 -12.60 2.40
CA MET A 71 -5.93 -13.27 1.17
C MET A 71 -5.81 -14.76 1.46
N LEU A 72 -5.83 -15.56 0.40
CA LEU A 72 -5.54 -16.98 0.52
C LEU A 72 -4.06 -17.17 0.82
N GLY A 73 -3.73 -18.15 1.64
CA GLY A 73 -2.37 -18.39 2.08
C GLY A 73 -2.01 -17.43 3.19
N LEU A 74 -0.88 -16.76 3.06
CA LEU A 74 -0.49 -15.74 4.02
C LEU A 74 -1.42 -14.55 3.89
N ASP A 75 -2.04 -14.15 5.00
CA ASP A 75 -2.88 -12.96 4.97
C ASP A 75 -2.01 -11.70 4.99
N GLY A 76 -2.67 -10.55 4.93
CA GLY A 76 -1.94 -9.28 4.86
C GLY A 76 -1.04 -9.06 6.06
N ARG A 77 -1.54 -9.37 7.24
CA ARG A 77 -0.76 -9.17 8.45
C ARG A 77 0.46 -10.07 8.51
N GLN A 78 0.29 -11.34 8.16
CA GLN A 78 1.42 -12.28 8.13
C GLN A 78 2.46 -11.85 7.11
N THR A 79 2.01 -11.38 5.96
CA THR A 79 2.89 -10.88 4.91
C THR A 79 3.72 -9.70 5.41
N ILE A 80 3.06 -8.76 6.06
CA ILE A 80 3.74 -7.56 6.55
C ILE A 80 4.71 -7.88 7.67
N ASP A 81 4.35 -8.80 8.54
CA ASP A 81 5.26 -9.22 9.62
C ASP A 81 6.58 -9.75 9.02
N ARG A 82 6.48 -10.55 7.95
CA ARG A 82 7.67 -11.06 7.27
C ARG A 82 8.46 -9.96 6.60
N ILE A 83 7.78 -9.04 5.95
CA ILE A 83 8.45 -7.92 5.29
C ILE A 83 9.17 -7.05 6.32
N ARG A 84 8.54 -6.84 7.47
CA ARG A 84 9.17 -6.02 8.52
C ARG A 84 10.30 -6.72 9.24
N GLU A 85 10.44 -8.03 9.11
CA GLU A 85 11.65 -8.71 9.53
C GLU A 85 12.84 -8.31 8.67
N ILE A 86 12.58 -8.01 7.39
CA ILE A 86 13.62 -7.58 6.46
C ILE A 86 13.92 -6.10 6.65
N GLU A 87 12.86 -5.30 6.73
CA GLU A 87 12.97 -3.85 6.85
C GLU A 87 11.95 -3.35 7.87
N PRO A 88 12.35 -3.21 9.14
CA PRO A 88 11.39 -2.88 10.22
C PRO A 88 10.64 -1.56 10.03
N ALA A 89 11.23 -0.62 9.31
CA ALA A 89 10.62 0.70 9.13
C ALA A 89 9.63 0.76 7.96
N THR A 90 9.32 -0.37 7.33
CA THR A 90 8.42 -0.41 6.18
C THR A 90 7.05 0.12 6.54
N LYS A 91 6.56 1.06 5.74
CA LYS A 91 5.23 1.64 5.92
C LYS A 91 4.21 0.80 5.18
N VAL A 92 3.01 0.72 5.73
CA VAL A 92 1.98 -0.19 5.24
C VAL A 92 0.62 0.47 5.26
N LEU A 93 -0.12 0.28 4.18
CA LEU A 93 -1.53 0.64 4.12
C LEU A 93 -2.32 -0.64 3.84
N TYR A 94 -3.14 -1.05 4.81
CA TYR A 94 -4.00 -2.22 4.63
C TYR A 94 -5.31 -1.81 3.96
N MET A 95 -5.72 -2.63 3.00
CA MET A 95 -7.03 -2.49 2.37
C MET A 95 -7.95 -3.57 2.93
N SER A 96 -9.19 -3.21 3.22
CA SER A 96 -10.15 -4.19 3.72
C SER A 96 -11.56 -3.88 3.23
N GLY A 97 -12.29 -4.91 2.84
CA GLY A 97 -13.69 -4.78 2.48
C GLY A 97 -14.59 -4.62 3.69
N TYR A 98 -14.12 -5.02 4.84
CA TYR A 98 -14.85 -4.91 6.07
C TYR A 98 -13.88 -4.57 7.19
N ILE A 99 -14.02 -3.40 7.75
CA ILE A 99 -13.14 -2.97 8.82
C ILE A 99 -13.96 -2.93 10.11
N ASP A 100 -13.53 -3.75 11.05
CA ASP A 100 -14.07 -3.79 12.39
C ASP A 100 -13.11 -3.04 13.30
N ASP A 101 -13.64 -2.20 14.16
CA ASP A 101 -12.80 -1.43 15.09
C ASP A 101 -11.91 -2.33 15.93
N ALA A 102 -12.41 -3.50 16.31
CA ALA A 102 -11.63 -4.43 17.10
C ALA A 102 -10.46 -4.98 16.30
N VAL A 103 -10.69 -5.24 14.99
CA VAL A 103 -9.63 -5.71 14.10
C VAL A 103 -8.55 -4.65 13.95
N ILE A 104 -8.96 -3.40 13.75
CA ILE A 104 -8.02 -2.31 13.61
C ILE A 104 -7.16 -2.18 14.85
N ARG A 105 -7.78 -2.21 16.01
CA ARG A 105 -7.05 -2.08 17.27
C ARG A 105 -6.13 -3.26 17.52
N SER A 106 -6.61 -4.48 17.21
CA SER A 106 -5.81 -5.67 17.45
C SER A 106 -4.66 -5.79 16.47
N ALA A 107 -4.74 -5.16 15.31
CA ALA A 107 -3.64 -5.14 14.35
C ALA A 107 -2.46 -4.31 14.84
N GLY A 108 -2.63 -3.60 15.94
CA GLY A 108 -1.54 -2.86 16.53
C GLY A 108 -1.11 -1.71 15.64
N LEU A 109 -2.01 -0.75 15.44
CA LEU A 109 -1.68 0.41 14.64
C LEU A 109 -0.53 1.15 15.29
N GLY A 110 0.62 1.02 14.68
CA GLY A 110 1.79 1.77 15.09
C GLY A 110 2.11 2.82 14.06
N PRO A 111 3.18 3.57 14.27
CA PRO A 111 3.65 4.51 13.27
C PRO A 111 3.90 3.79 11.94
N GLY A 112 3.48 4.40 10.86
CA GLY A 112 3.69 3.83 9.55
C GLY A 112 2.70 2.76 9.13
N THR A 113 1.61 2.60 9.88
CA THR A 113 0.56 1.63 9.53
C THR A 113 -0.78 2.36 9.41
N GLY A 114 -1.47 2.15 8.30
CA GLY A 114 -2.77 2.74 8.07
C GLY A 114 -3.76 1.74 7.51
N PHE A 115 -5.02 2.15 7.43
CA PHE A 115 -6.09 1.33 6.89
C PHE A 115 -6.93 2.15 5.94
N ILE A 116 -7.44 1.50 4.89
CA ILE A 116 -8.43 2.09 4.02
C ILE A 116 -9.51 1.06 3.76
N GLN A 117 -10.76 1.46 3.84
CA GLN A 117 -11.88 0.56 3.65
C GLN A 117 -12.36 0.57 2.21
N LYS A 118 -12.58 -0.60 1.64
CA LYS A 118 -13.17 -0.76 0.32
C LYS A 118 -14.68 -0.54 0.42
N PRO A 119 -15.30 0.07 -0.56
CA PRO A 119 -14.71 0.69 -1.75
C PRO A 119 -14.16 2.07 -1.42
N PHE A 120 -13.14 2.47 -2.13
CA PHE A 120 -12.54 3.79 -1.95
C PHE A 120 -12.29 4.41 -3.32
N SER A 121 -12.19 5.74 -3.35
CA SER A 121 -11.85 6.45 -4.57
C SER A 121 -10.34 6.53 -4.75
N GLY A 122 -9.91 6.85 -5.95
CA GLY A 122 -8.49 7.07 -6.21
C GLY A 122 -7.94 8.22 -5.40
N ASP A 123 -8.74 9.28 -5.22
CA ASP A 123 -8.32 10.43 -4.43
C ASP A 123 -8.15 10.07 -2.96
N GLU A 124 -9.05 9.27 -2.43
CA GLU A 124 -8.99 8.83 -1.05
C GLU A 124 -7.75 7.96 -0.82
N LEU A 125 -7.48 7.06 -1.75
CA LEU A 125 -6.30 6.21 -1.69
C LEU A 125 -5.03 7.06 -1.74
N ALA A 126 -4.97 8.01 -2.68
CA ALA A 126 -3.80 8.86 -2.82
C ALA A 126 -3.54 9.69 -1.57
N LEU A 127 -4.59 10.17 -0.93
CA LEU A 127 -4.45 10.93 0.31
C LEU A 127 -3.84 10.07 1.42
N ARG A 128 -4.35 8.86 1.60
CA ARG A 128 -3.83 7.96 2.63
C ARG A 128 -2.39 7.57 2.38
N VAL A 129 -2.08 7.30 1.11
CA VAL A 129 -0.71 6.94 0.73
C VAL A 129 0.23 8.10 1.04
N ARG A 130 -0.16 9.33 0.70
CA ARG A 130 0.70 10.48 0.92
C ARG A 130 0.91 10.74 2.42
N GLU A 131 -0.14 10.58 3.21
CA GLU A 131 -0.03 10.74 4.66
C GLU A 131 1.01 9.77 5.25
N LEU A 132 0.97 8.52 4.80
CA LEU A 132 1.91 7.53 5.31
C LEU A 132 3.34 7.80 4.83
N LEU A 133 3.49 8.13 3.57
CA LEU A 133 4.82 8.37 3.01
C LEU A 133 5.49 9.59 3.64
N ASP A 134 4.71 10.59 3.96
CA ASP A 134 5.23 11.82 4.57
C ASP A 134 5.47 11.67 6.07
N GLY A 135 5.03 10.55 6.66
CA GLY A 135 5.17 10.35 8.08
C GLY A 135 4.26 11.24 8.90
N ALA A 136 3.09 11.56 8.35
CA ALA A 136 2.15 12.41 9.05
C ALA A 136 1.73 11.77 10.36
N PRO A 137 1.49 12.56 11.39
CA PRO A 137 1.03 12.00 12.66
C PRO A 137 -0.31 11.31 12.47
N ALA A 138 -0.46 10.24 13.17
CA ALA A 138 -1.69 9.47 13.09
C ALA A 138 -2.84 10.24 13.73
#